data_adca6942505374f93d34330161283719
#
_entry.id   adca6942505374f93d34330161283719
#
_cell.length_a   1.000
_cell.length_b   1.000
_cell.length_c   1.000
_cell.angle_alpha   90.00
_cell.angle_beta   90.00
_cell.angle_gamma   90.00
#
_symmetry.space_group_name_H-M   'P 1'
#
loop_
_entity.id
_entity.type
_entity.pdbx_description
1 polymer ?
#
loop_
_entity_poly.entity_id
_entity_poly.type
_entity_poly.pdbx_seq_one_letter_code
_entity_poly.pdbx_strand_id
1 'polypeptide(L)'
;MGLALAACSPSVDTRGNLADKDRLEQIRAGVSTREDVAAALGTPSTIGTFDTNTWYYIGARTEKTAFFRPDVVERKVVVVKFDEAGTVADVHELDENAGTQVELVERTTPTAGRDLNFIEQMLGNVGRFSGGNAGLRQPGVPRR
;
A
#
# COMPACT_ATOMS: atom_id res chain seq x y z
N MET A 1 28.45 -24.75 -29.08
CA MET A 1 28.42 -24.10 -27.74
C MET A 1 27.21 -23.15 -27.76
N GLY A 2 26.03 -23.64 -27.30
CA GLY A 2 24.78 -22.89 -27.35
C GLY A 2 24.68 -21.98 -26.12
N LEU A 3 24.58 -20.68 -26.33
CA LEU A 3 24.21 -19.71 -25.28
C LEU A 3 22.74 -19.92 -24.94
N ALA A 4 22.45 -20.48 -23.77
CA ALA A 4 21.10 -20.48 -23.21
C ALA A 4 20.79 -19.05 -22.77
N LEU A 5 19.97 -18.33 -23.53
CA LEU A 5 19.36 -17.08 -23.10
C LEU A 5 18.37 -17.42 -21.98
N ALA A 6 18.74 -17.16 -20.74
CA ALA A 6 17.83 -17.21 -19.61
C ALA A 6 16.81 -16.07 -19.79
N ALA A 7 15.63 -16.39 -20.30
CA ALA A 7 14.52 -15.45 -20.39
C ALA A 7 14.02 -15.17 -18.97
N CYS A 8 14.22 -13.96 -18.48
CA CYS A 8 13.60 -13.49 -17.22
C CYS A 8 12.11 -13.32 -17.47
N SER A 9 11.30 -14.28 -17.04
CA SER A 9 9.84 -14.15 -17.06
C SER A 9 9.39 -13.18 -15.98
N PRO A 10 8.46 -12.25 -16.28
CA PRO A 10 7.90 -11.38 -15.27
C PRO A 10 7.08 -12.18 -14.24
N SER A 11 7.15 -11.78 -12.99
CA SER A 11 6.30 -12.32 -11.94
C SER A 11 5.05 -11.46 -11.79
N VAL A 12 3.88 -12.11 -11.80
CA VAL A 12 2.57 -11.45 -11.61
C VAL A 12 2.11 -11.70 -10.18
N ASP A 13 1.74 -10.64 -9.49
CA ASP A 13 1.28 -10.67 -8.11
C ASP A 13 -0.11 -10.02 -8.02
N THR A 14 -1.08 -10.74 -7.45
CA THR A 14 -2.44 -10.23 -7.26
C THR A 14 -2.65 -9.92 -5.79
N ARG A 15 -3.09 -8.71 -5.48
CA ARG A 15 -3.30 -8.22 -4.12
C ARG A 15 -4.73 -7.73 -3.92
N GLY A 16 -5.27 -7.98 -2.73
CA GLY A 16 -6.64 -7.63 -2.38
C GLY A 16 -7.66 -8.54 -3.05
N ASN A 17 -8.88 -8.04 -3.19
CA ASN A 17 -10.00 -8.73 -3.81
C ASN A 17 -10.25 -8.19 -5.21
N LEU A 18 -9.65 -8.84 -6.20
CA LEU A 18 -9.91 -8.54 -7.62
C LEU A 18 -11.15 -9.32 -8.04
N ALA A 19 -12.32 -8.70 -7.96
CA ALA A 19 -13.58 -9.33 -8.31
C ALA A 19 -13.62 -9.69 -9.80
N ASP A 20 -13.84 -10.97 -10.08
CA ASP A 20 -14.01 -11.49 -11.44
C ASP A 20 -15.37 -11.04 -12.02
N LYS A 21 -15.42 -10.75 -13.31
CA LYS A 21 -16.64 -10.34 -14.00
C LYS A 21 -17.77 -11.37 -13.84
N ASP A 22 -17.46 -12.65 -13.97
CA ASP A 22 -18.43 -13.74 -13.85
C ASP A 22 -19.10 -13.78 -12.47
N ARG A 23 -18.37 -13.37 -11.42
CA ARG A 23 -18.90 -13.27 -10.05
C ARG A 23 -19.73 -12.01 -9.86
N LEU A 24 -19.34 -10.91 -10.50
CA LEU A 24 -20.10 -9.65 -10.46
C LEU A 24 -21.45 -9.80 -11.18
N GLU A 25 -21.52 -10.52 -12.27
CA GLU A 25 -22.75 -10.77 -13.02
C GLU A 25 -23.79 -11.61 -12.22
N GLN A 26 -23.36 -12.32 -11.21
CA GLN A 26 -24.25 -13.06 -10.29
C GLN A 26 -24.99 -12.13 -9.34
N ILE A 27 -24.46 -10.92 -9.13
CA ILE A 27 -25.04 -9.94 -8.21
C ILE A 27 -26.04 -9.07 -8.98
N ARG A 28 -27.28 -9.10 -8.51
CA ARG A 28 -28.39 -8.35 -9.15
C ARG A 28 -28.92 -7.29 -8.19
N ALA A 29 -28.93 -6.05 -8.65
CA ALA A 29 -29.58 -4.96 -7.92
C ALA A 29 -31.08 -5.25 -7.70
N GLY A 30 -31.57 -4.95 -6.52
CA GLY A 30 -32.95 -5.19 -6.09
C GLY A 30 -33.27 -6.63 -5.70
N VAL A 31 -32.33 -7.57 -5.81
CA VAL A 31 -32.57 -9.03 -5.54
C VAL A 31 -31.54 -9.62 -4.59
N SER A 32 -30.25 -9.41 -4.86
CA SER A 32 -29.16 -9.99 -4.08
C SER A 32 -29.06 -9.35 -2.69
N THR A 33 -28.81 -10.17 -1.69
CA THR A 33 -28.62 -9.73 -0.30
C THR A 33 -27.14 -9.57 0.02
N ARG A 34 -26.80 -9.06 1.22
CA ARG A 34 -25.42 -8.98 1.71
C ARG A 34 -24.74 -10.34 1.78
N GLU A 35 -25.51 -11.37 2.17
CA GLU A 35 -25.05 -12.75 2.25
C GLU A 35 -24.70 -13.29 0.85
N ASP A 36 -25.51 -12.98 -0.16
CA ASP A 36 -25.26 -13.40 -1.55
C ASP A 36 -23.98 -12.72 -2.08
N VAL A 37 -23.81 -11.43 -1.80
CA VAL A 37 -22.60 -10.69 -2.18
C VAL A 37 -21.37 -11.26 -1.47
N ALA A 38 -21.46 -11.56 -0.18
CA ALA A 38 -20.36 -12.17 0.57
C ALA A 38 -20.05 -13.58 0.08
N ALA A 39 -21.04 -14.34 -0.35
CA ALA A 39 -20.84 -15.67 -0.94
C ALA A 39 -20.17 -15.60 -2.32
N ALA A 40 -20.55 -14.63 -3.16
CA ALA A 40 -20.02 -14.46 -4.50
C ALA A 40 -18.62 -13.82 -4.51
N LEU A 41 -18.42 -12.71 -3.80
CA LEU A 41 -17.19 -11.92 -3.82
C LEU A 41 -16.27 -12.15 -2.61
N GLY A 42 -16.77 -12.83 -1.56
CA GLY A 42 -16.04 -12.98 -0.31
C GLY A 42 -16.18 -11.77 0.61
N THR A 43 -15.26 -11.65 1.57
CA THR A 43 -15.21 -10.52 2.51
C THR A 43 -14.81 -9.23 1.80
N PRO A 44 -15.51 -8.11 2.02
CA PRO A 44 -15.12 -6.83 1.46
C PRO A 44 -13.75 -6.37 2.00
N SER A 45 -13.00 -5.64 1.19
CA SER A 45 -11.72 -5.05 1.58
C SER A 45 -11.91 -3.99 2.65
N THR A 46 -13.00 -3.22 2.55
CA THR A 46 -13.41 -2.26 3.58
C THR A 46 -14.91 -1.97 3.47
N ILE A 47 -15.48 -1.47 4.55
CA ILE A 47 -16.85 -0.98 4.65
C ILE A 47 -16.78 0.54 4.81
N GLY A 48 -17.71 1.26 4.22
CA GLY A 48 -17.75 2.71 4.33
C GLY A 48 -17.83 3.19 5.78
N THR A 49 -16.94 4.09 6.16
CA THR A 49 -16.85 4.61 7.54
C THR A 49 -18.06 5.47 7.91
N PHE A 50 -18.58 6.23 6.95
CA PHE A 50 -19.73 7.12 7.13
C PHE A 50 -21.05 6.52 6.65
N ASP A 51 -20.93 5.50 5.77
CA ASP A 51 -22.07 4.77 5.23
C ASP A 51 -21.78 3.27 5.29
N THR A 52 -22.20 2.63 6.37
CA THR A 52 -22.01 1.19 6.61
C THR A 52 -22.75 0.30 5.61
N ASN A 53 -23.62 0.87 4.79
CA ASN A 53 -24.33 0.18 3.71
C ASN A 53 -23.52 0.12 2.41
N THR A 54 -22.32 0.69 2.40
CA THR A 54 -21.43 0.64 1.22
C THR A 54 -20.24 -0.26 1.49
N TRP A 55 -20.05 -1.26 0.66
CA TRP A 55 -18.92 -2.19 0.68
C TRP A 55 -17.98 -1.93 -0.49
N TYR A 56 -16.68 -2.00 -0.22
CA TYR A 56 -15.64 -1.80 -1.22
C TYR A 56 -14.79 -3.06 -1.36
N TYR A 57 -14.67 -3.53 -2.59
CA TYR A 57 -13.77 -4.61 -2.98
C TYR A 57 -12.65 -3.99 -3.80
N ILE A 58 -11.44 -4.01 -3.25
CA ILE A 58 -10.28 -3.35 -3.84
C ILE A 58 -9.28 -4.42 -4.23
N GLY A 59 -8.95 -4.47 -5.51
CA GLY A 59 -7.96 -5.40 -6.05
C GLY A 59 -6.98 -4.72 -6.98
N ALA A 60 -5.78 -5.25 -7.02
CA ALA A 60 -4.74 -4.82 -7.94
C ALA A 60 -3.90 -6.00 -8.39
N ARG A 61 -3.51 -6.00 -9.67
CA ARG A 61 -2.53 -6.90 -10.24
C ARG A 61 -1.27 -6.10 -10.55
N THR A 62 -0.15 -6.57 -10.07
CA THR A 62 1.15 -5.96 -10.32
C THR A 62 2.03 -6.94 -11.09
N GLU A 63 2.84 -6.42 -11.99
CA GLU A 63 3.83 -7.17 -12.74
C GLU A 63 5.23 -6.66 -12.39
N LYS A 64 6.12 -7.59 -12.10
CA LYS A 64 7.50 -7.27 -11.74
C LYS A 64 8.46 -8.04 -12.64
N THR A 65 9.32 -7.32 -13.34
CA THR A 65 10.39 -7.88 -14.15
C THR A 65 11.73 -7.78 -13.41
N ALA A 66 12.31 -8.91 -13.05
CA ALA A 66 13.60 -9.01 -12.36
C ALA A 66 13.67 -8.14 -11.10
N PHE A 67 14.60 -7.17 -11.04
CA PHE A 67 14.83 -6.28 -9.90
C PHE A 67 14.18 -4.89 -10.07
N PHE A 68 13.43 -4.67 -11.14
CA PHE A 68 12.74 -3.41 -11.37
C PHE A 68 11.56 -3.22 -10.41
N ARG A 69 11.06 -1.98 -10.32
CA ARG A 69 9.86 -1.68 -9.56
C ARG A 69 8.67 -2.44 -10.15
N PRO A 70 7.78 -2.98 -9.29
CA PRO A 70 6.53 -3.53 -9.79
C PRO A 70 5.68 -2.43 -10.42
N ASP A 71 5.15 -2.72 -11.60
CA ASP A 71 4.16 -1.87 -12.26
C ASP A 71 2.76 -2.39 -11.97
N VAL A 72 1.81 -1.49 -11.74
CA VAL A 72 0.40 -1.85 -11.57
C VAL A 72 -0.21 -1.99 -12.96
N VAL A 73 -0.52 -3.22 -13.36
CA VAL A 73 -1.10 -3.52 -14.67
C VAL A 73 -2.62 -3.52 -14.66
N GLU A 74 -3.23 -3.68 -13.49
CA GLU A 74 -4.68 -3.63 -13.33
C GLU A 74 -5.01 -3.19 -11.91
N ARG A 75 -5.94 -2.25 -11.78
CA ARG A 75 -6.53 -1.85 -10.50
C ARG A 75 -8.02 -1.68 -10.68
N LYS A 76 -8.79 -2.32 -9.79
CA LYS A 76 -10.23 -2.23 -9.78
C LYS A 76 -10.74 -1.98 -8.38
N VAL A 77 -11.78 -1.17 -8.30
CA VAL A 77 -12.55 -0.98 -7.07
C VAL A 77 -14.01 -1.26 -7.42
N VAL A 78 -14.58 -2.30 -6.84
CA VAL A 78 -16.01 -2.57 -6.95
C VAL A 78 -16.69 -1.99 -5.72
N VAL A 79 -17.68 -1.15 -5.95
CA VAL A 79 -18.49 -0.52 -4.92
C VAL A 79 -19.87 -1.15 -4.96
N VAL A 80 -20.28 -1.76 -3.85
CA VAL A 80 -21.61 -2.36 -3.68
C VAL A 80 -22.35 -1.55 -2.62
N LYS A 81 -23.46 -0.93 -3.01
CA LYS A 81 -24.34 -0.18 -2.11
C LYS A 81 -25.56 -1.02 -1.78
N PHE A 82 -25.89 -1.06 -0.51
CA PHE A 82 -27.09 -1.74 0.00
C PHE A 82 -28.14 -0.72 0.45
N ASP A 83 -29.38 -1.10 0.32
CA ASP A 83 -30.51 -0.37 0.92
C ASP A 83 -30.61 -0.66 2.44
N GLU A 84 -31.59 -0.03 3.09
CA GLU A 84 -31.84 -0.23 4.53
C GLU A 84 -32.28 -1.67 4.86
N ALA A 85 -32.85 -2.38 3.89
CA ALA A 85 -33.27 -3.77 4.04
C ALA A 85 -32.09 -4.77 3.88
N GLY A 86 -30.91 -4.27 3.45
CA GLY A 86 -29.72 -5.11 3.21
C GLY A 86 -29.69 -5.74 1.81
N THR A 87 -30.54 -5.26 0.89
CA THR A 87 -30.54 -5.66 -0.52
C THR A 87 -29.61 -4.77 -1.33
N VAL A 88 -28.98 -5.29 -2.36
CA VAL A 88 -28.12 -4.52 -3.26
C VAL A 88 -28.93 -3.46 -3.99
N ALA A 89 -28.64 -2.20 -3.72
CA ALA A 89 -29.27 -1.05 -4.40
C ALA A 89 -28.51 -0.71 -5.69
N ASP A 90 -27.19 -0.75 -5.66
CA ASP A 90 -26.33 -0.36 -6.78
C ASP A 90 -24.98 -1.11 -6.74
N VAL A 91 -24.44 -1.42 -7.92
CA VAL A 91 -23.09 -1.98 -8.09
C VAL A 91 -22.40 -1.25 -9.21
N HIS A 92 -21.27 -0.65 -8.92
CA HIS A 92 -20.44 -0.02 -9.94
C HIS A 92 -18.96 -0.34 -9.76
N GLU A 93 -18.26 -0.40 -10.89
CA GLU A 93 -16.82 -0.67 -10.97
C GLU A 93 -16.10 0.63 -11.30
N LEU A 94 -15.06 0.92 -10.55
CA LEU A 94 -14.13 2.01 -10.79
C LEU A 94 -12.79 1.39 -11.20
N ASP A 95 -12.32 1.76 -12.36
CA ASP A 95 -11.02 1.37 -12.89
C ASP A 95 -9.92 2.41 -12.49
N GLU A 96 -8.71 2.19 -12.97
CA GLU A 96 -7.59 3.10 -12.73
C GLU A 96 -7.81 4.53 -13.25
N ASN A 97 -8.65 4.70 -14.29
CA ASN A 97 -8.94 6.00 -14.90
C ASN A 97 -9.93 6.83 -14.06
N ALA A 98 -10.67 6.19 -13.15
CA ALA A 98 -11.54 6.88 -12.20
C ALA A 98 -10.75 7.56 -11.05
N GLY A 99 -9.44 7.28 -10.94
CA GLY A 99 -8.56 7.87 -9.94
C GLY A 99 -8.16 9.30 -10.29
N THR A 100 -8.12 10.18 -9.29
CA THR A 100 -7.54 11.52 -9.43
C THR A 100 -6.08 11.48 -9.03
N GLN A 101 -5.20 11.96 -9.90
CA GLN A 101 -3.79 12.09 -9.57
C GLN A 101 -3.60 13.24 -8.57
N VAL A 102 -3.12 12.91 -7.38
CA VAL A 102 -2.84 13.90 -6.34
C VAL A 102 -1.40 14.35 -6.47
N GLU A 103 -1.19 15.65 -6.64
CA GLU A 103 0.14 16.24 -6.63
C GLU A 103 0.67 16.26 -5.20
N LEU A 104 1.82 15.61 -5.00
CA LEU A 104 2.48 15.57 -3.70
C LEU A 104 3.11 16.94 -3.42
N VAL A 105 2.74 17.53 -2.29
CA VAL A 105 3.38 18.77 -1.82
C VAL A 105 4.74 18.43 -1.23
N GLU A 106 5.81 18.86 -1.89
CA GLU A 106 7.21 18.62 -1.47
C GLU A 106 7.63 19.48 -0.25
N ARG A 107 6.68 20.13 0.41
CA ARG A 107 6.99 20.94 1.59
C ARG A 107 7.43 20.06 2.75
N THR A 108 8.72 20.07 3.05
CA THR A 108 9.27 19.45 4.24
C THR A 108 9.10 20.36 5.45
N THR A 109 8.62 19.81 6.56
CA THR A 109 8.66 20.53 7.85
C THR A 109 10.10 20.57 8.35
N PRO A 110 10.68 21.75 8.61
CA PRO A 110 12.01 21.83 9.19
C PRO A 110 11.98 21.22 10.58
N THR A 111 12.70 20.14 10.76
CA THR A 111 12.95 19.56 12.08
C THR A 111 14.11 20.33 12.72
N ALA A 112 13.95 20.78 13.97
CA ALA A 112 15.02 21.40 14.75
C ALA A 112 16.05 20.33 15.20
N GLY A 113 16.51 19.51 14.27
CA GLY A 113 17.55 18.52 14.44
C GLY A 113 18.91 19.11 14.05
N ARG A 114 19.98 18.63 14.67
CA ARG A 114 21.33 18.96 14.29
C ARG A 114 21.67 18.15 13.03
N ASP A 115 21.74 18.80 11.90
CA ASP A 115 22.20 18.17 10.66
C ASP A 115 23.72 17.97 10.78
N LEU A 116 24.12 16.74 11.11
CA LEU A 116 25.52 16.35 11.08
C LEU A 116 25.97 16.22 9.62
N ASN A 117 26.88 17.09 9.19
CA ASN A 117 27.50 16.96 7.90
C ASN A 117 28.24 15.64 7.77
N PHE A 118 28.23 15.06 6.57
CA PHE A 118 28.90 13.79 6.27
C PHE A 118 30.37 13.76 6.78
N ILE A 119 31.06 14.89 6.74
CA ILE A 119 32.43 15.07 7.24
C ILE A 119 32.49 14.94 8.76
N GLU A 120 31.54 15.50 9.51
CA GLU A 120 31.47 15.37 10.97
C GLU A 120 31.16 13.93 11.40
N GLN A 121 30.31 13.23 10.63
CA GLN A 121 29.97 11.85 10.88
C GLN A 121 31.17 10.94 10.60
N MET A 122 31.93 11.22 9.57
CA MET A 122 33.16 10.48 9.23
C MET A 122 34.26 10.72 10.27
N LEU A 123 34.50 11.96 10.68
CA LEU A 123 35.47 12.32 11.73
C LEU A 123 35.07 11.80 13.10
N GLY A 124 33.78 11.81 13.46
CA GLY A 124 33.27 11.25 14.70
C GLY A 124 33.42 9.74 14.84
N ASN A 125 33.50 9.03 13.73
CA ASN A 125 33.70 7.57 13.71
C ASN A 125 35.19 7.15 13.66
N VAL A 126 36.08 7.96 13.08
CA VAL A 126 37.51 7.64 12.99
C VAL A 126 38.19 7.61 14.35
N GLY A 127 37.74 8.43 15.31
CA GLY A 127 38.27 8.43 16.67
C GLY A 127 37.79 7.30 17.58
N ARG A 128 36.71 6.60 17.22
CA ARG A 128 36.11 5.54 18.05
C ARG A 128 36.85 4.20 18.01
N PHE A 129 37.61 3.95 16.97
CA PHE A 129 38.34 2.69 16.80
C PHE A 129 39.81 2.74 17.23
N SER A 130 40.32 3.94 17.60
CA SER A 130 41.74 4.14 17.90
C SER A 130 42.04 4.43 19.38
N GLY A 131 41.17 4.08 20.32
CA GLY A 131 41.38 4.43 21.72
C GLY A 131 40.90 3.37 22.71
N GLY A 132 41.75 2.38 22.95
CA GLY A 132 41.77 1.75 24.25
C GLY A 132 42.18 2.81 25.32
N ASN A 133 41.39 2.97 26.37
CA ASN A 133 41.70 3.69 27.61
C ASN A 133 42.09 5.18 27.49
N ALA A 134 41.13 6.05 27.26
CA ALA A 134 41.18 7.40 27.77
C ALA A 134 39.84 7.73 28.42
N GLY A 135 39.81 7.70 29.76
CA GLY A 135 38.64 8.00 30.55
C GLY A 135 38.06 9.37 30.22
N LEU A 136 36.88 9.41 29.72
CA LEU A 136 36.08 10.61 29.57
C LEU A 136 35.64 11.08 30.96
N ARG A 137 36.36 12.06 31.48
CA ARG A 137 35.90 12.89 32.59
C ARG A 137 34.57 13.53 32.17
N GLN A 138 33.47 13.11 32.78
CA GLN A 138 32.23 13.84 32.77
C GLN A 138 32.42 15.21 33.42
N PRO A 139 32.02 16.31 32.75
CA PRO A 139 31.92 17.61 33.45
C PRO A 139 30.76 17.51 34.44
N GLY A 140 31.06 17.88 35.70
CA GLY A 140 30.22 17.69 36.88
C GLY A 140 28.84 18.36 36.76
N VAL A 141 27.85 17.60 37.16
CA VAL A 141 26.53 18.08 37.54
C VAL A 141 26.63 18.60 38.97
N PRO A 142 26.32 19.87 39.27
CA PRO A 142 26.27 20.35 40.68
C PRO A 142 25.05 19.74 41.37
N ARG A 143 25.29 19.03 42.46
CA ARG A 143 24.24 18.60 43.38
C ARG A 143 23.69 19.81 44.13
N ARG A 144 22.39 19.97 44.09
CA ARG A 144 21.60 20.58 45.14
C ARG A 144 20.49 19.62 45.56
#